data_269c83926db7c9f7536a280342c33bab
#
_entry.id   269c83926db7c9f7536a280342c33bab
#
_cell.length_a   1.000
_cell.length_b   1.000
_cell.length_c   1.000
_cell.angle_alpha   90.00
_cell.angle_beta   90.00
_cell.angle_gamma   90.00
#
_symmetry.space_group_name_H-M   'P 1'
#
loop_
_entity.id
_entity.type
_entity.pdbx_description
1 polymer ?
#
loop_
_entity_poly.entity_id
_entity_poly.type
_entity_poly.pdbx_seq_one_letter_code
_entity_poly.pdbx_strand_id
1 'polypeptide(L)'
;SLFVDLVSSYFYSEGGVDMNILIINCSPVRNGATADIVNLVKEHVEEGNVVKSVCIDDYDIKLCKGCRKCHETAKCFQEDDVDKLMVTYDWADKIVSVSPSYWADIPGQFKVFIDRCTPWCNTHQPHAKIKSGKKGYTIALRTGPSMPECERIISSIEHFHGHLEIESCGKLGLCGIEYKEDLEDRKE
;
A
#
# COMPACT_ATOMS: atom_id res chain seq x y z
N SER A 1 -21.92 4.53 6.16
CA SER A 1 -22.01 4.33 4.70
C SER A 1 -21.37 3.00 4.32
N LEU A 2 -21.75 2.43 3.21
CA LEU A 2 -21.18 1.16 2.72
C LEU A 2 -19.63 1.18 2.66
N PHE A 3 -19.06 2.33 2.32
CA PHE A 3 -17.62 2.56 2.30
C PHE A 3 -17.00 2.48 3.71
N VAL A 4 -17.60 3.20 4.66
CA VAL A 4 -17.15 3.22 6.07
C VAL A 4 -17.29 1.84 6.69
N ASP A 5 -18.40 1.13 6.46
CA ASP A 5 -18.64 -0.20 7.00
C ASP A 5 -17.63 -1.22 6.45
N LEU A 6 -17.32 -1.13 5.14
CA LEU A 6 -16.34 -2.00 4.50
C LEU A 6 -14.92 -1.72 5.04
N VAL A 7 -14.52 -0.44 5.12
CA VAL A 7 -13.22 -0.05 5.67
C VAL A 7 -13.09 -0.47 7.12
N SER A 8 -14.11 -0.26 7.95
CA SER A 8 -14.12 -0.70 9.35
C SER A 8 -13.99 -2.21 9.48
N SER A 9 -14.62 -2.99 8.58
CA SER A 9 -14.51 -4.45 8.60
C SER A 9 -13.08 -4.96 8.39
N TYR A 10 -12.22 -4.20 7.69
CA TYR A 10 -10.81 -4.57 7.49
C TYR A 10 -9.97 -4.48 8.77
N PHE A 11 -10.41 -3.67 9.73
CA PHE A 11 -9.64 -3.38 10.96
C PHE A 11 -10.21 -4.02 12.20
N TYR A 12 -11.29 -4.79 12.05
CA TYR A 12 -11.84 -5.56 13.17
C TYR A 12 -10.76 -6.49 13.76
N SER A 13 -10.49 -6.33 15.04
CA SER A 13 -9.51 -7.16 15.73
C SER A 13 -10.12 -8.53 16.05
N GLU A 14 -9.73 -9.55 15.31
CA GLU A 14 -10.05 -10.92 15.67
C GLU A 14 -9.34 -11.27 17.00
N GLY A 15 -10.11 -11.39 18.07
CA GLY A 15 -9.61 -11.84 19.38
C GLY A 15 -9.01 -10.78 20.30
N GLY A 16 -9.20 -9.48 20.04
CA GLY A 16 -8.81 -8.40 20.96
C GLY A 16 -7.29 -8.18 21.11
N VAL A 17 -6.51 -8.60 20.12
CA VAL A 17 -5.05 -8.37 20.08
C VAL A 17 -4.76 -7.07 19.34
N ASP A 18 -4.04 -6.16 19.98
CA ASP A 18 -3.56 -4.92 19.36
C ASP A 18 -2.61 -5.23 18.19
N MET A 19 -2.81 -4.56 17.06
CA MET A 19 -2.04 -4.77 15.83
C MET A 19 -1.32 -3.50 15.41
N ASN A 20 -0.20 -3.70 14.71
CA ASN A 20 0.53 -2.65 14.02
C ASN A 20 -0.03 -2.49 12.61
N ILE A 21 -0.54 -1.31 12.28
CA ILE A 21 -1.18 -1.02 11.00
C ILE A 21 -0.37 0.04 10.25
N LEU A 22 0.09 -0.32 9.06
CA LEU A 22 0.67 0.62 8.10
C LEU A 22 -0.39 1.06 7.09
N ILE A 23 -0.57 2.36 6.93
CA ILE A 23 -1.36 2.93 5.84
C ILE A 23 -0.43 3.73 4.94
N ILE A 24 -0.30 3.32 3.68
CA ILE A 24 0.56 4.00 2.73
C ILE A 24 -0.25 4.76 1.67
N ASN A 25 0.01 6.07 1.58
CA ASN A 25 -0.38 6.89 0.45
C ASN A 25 0.60 6.64 -0.71
N CYS A 26 0.14 5.92 -1.74
CA CYS A 26 0.95 5.61 -2.92
C CYS A 26 1.05 6.79 -3.91
N SER A 27 0.30 7.88 -3.67
CA SER A 27 0.38 9.12 -4.44
C SER A 27 1.54 10.00 -3.97
N PRO A 28 2.23 10.70 -4.88
CA PRO A 28 3.16 11.77 -4.50
C PRO A 28 2.46 13.01 -3.94
N VAL A 29 1.15 13.11 -4.09
CA VAL A 29 0.35 14.25 -3.60
C VAL A 29 -0.02 14.04 -2.13
N ARG A 30 0.48 14.94 -1.27
CA ARG A 30 0.35 14.80 0.20
C ARG A 30 -1.01 15.22 0.75
N ASN A 31 -1.79 16.01 0.00
CA ASN A 31 -3.03 16.65 0.44
C ASN A 31 -4.17 16.54 -0.58
N GLY A 32 -4.15 15.51 -1.42
CA GLY A 32 -5.21 15.21 -2.39
C GLY A 32 -6.20 14.16 -1.89
N ALA A 33 -7.11 13.73 -2.77
CA ALA A 33 -8.14 12.73 -2.48
C ALA A 33 -7.59 11.43 -1.87
N THR A 34 -6.41 10.98 -2.32
CA THR A 34 -5.74 9.79 -1.76
C THR A 34 -5.39 10.00 -0.28
N ALA A 35 -4.86 11.17 0.07
CA ALA A 35 -4.53 11.50 1.46
C ALA A 35 -5.78 11.59 2.34
N ASP A 36 -6.89 12.07 1.82
CA ASP A 36 -8.17 12.12 2.54
C ASP A 36 -8.71 10.70 2.82
N ILE A 37 -8.56 9.78 1.86
CA ILE A 37 -8.89 8.36 2.10
C ILE A 37 -7.99 7.76 3.17
N VAL A 38 -6.68 8.04 3.15
CA VAL A 38 -5.76 7.61 4.21
C VAL A 38 -6.21 8.11 5.59
N ASN A 39 -6.61 9.38 5.70
CA ASN A 39 -7.12 9.94 6.94
C ASN A 39 -8.44 9.29 7.37
N LEU A 40 -9.34 9.07 6.45
CA LEU A 40 -10.61 8.39 6.71
C LEU A 40 -10.38 6.96 7.22
N VAL A 41 -9.44 6.22 6.62
CA VAL A 41 -9.05 4.88 7.10
C VAL A 41 -8.53 4.96 8.54
N LYS A 42 -7.64 5.93 8.83
CA LYS A 42 -7.10 6.13 10.20
C LYS A 42 -8.19 6.37 11.23
N GLU A 43 -9.19 7.17 10.90
CA GLU A 43 -10.31 7.51 11.81
C GLU A 43 -11.17 6.29 12.16
N HIS A 44 -11.15 5.23 11.34
CA HIS A 44 -11.95 4.02 11.51
C HIS A 44 -11.15 2.81 12.02
N VAL A 45 -9.88 3.01 12.37
CA VAL A 45 -9.11 1.97 13.06
C VAL A 45 -9.53 1.92 14.52
N GLU A 46 -9.85 0.72 15.01
CA GLU A 46 -10.24 0.50 16.41
C GLU A 46 -9.16 0.93 17.41
N GLU A 47 -9.59 1.40 18.57
CA GLU A 47 -8.70 1.70 19.70
C GLU A 47 -7.86 0.46 20.09
N GLY A 48 -6.63 0.71 20.55
CA GLY A 48 -5.65 -0.31 20.89
C GLY A 48 -4.66 -0.61 19.77
N ASN A 49 -5.05 -0.43 18.50
CA ASN A 49 -4.12 -0.59 17.37
C ASN A 49 -3.12 0.57 17.26
N VAL A 50 -1.90 0.26 16.84
CA VAL A 50 -0.86 1.26 16.56
C VAL A 50 -0.81 1.54 15.08
N VAL A 51 -1.08 2.79 14.68
CA VAL A 51 -1.14 3.20 13.27
C VAL A 51 0.07 4.03 12.90
N LYS A 52 0.74 3.66 11.79
CA LYS A 52 1.68 4.51 11.05
C LYS A 52 1.09 4.81 9.69
N SER A 53 0.94 6.09 9.34
CA SER A 53 0.62 6.52 7.98
C SER A 53 1.82 7.20 7.35
N VAL A 54 2.14 6.81 6.13
CA VAL A 54 3.29 7.32 5.37
C VAL A 54 2.85 7.71 3.96
N CYS A 55 3.56 8.65 3.36
CA CYS A 55 3.42 8.99 1.96
C CYS A 55 4.64 8.48 1.19
N ILE A 56 4.45 7.92 0.02
CA ILE A 56 5.59 7.46 -0.81
C ILE A 56 6.58 8.59 -1.12
N ASP A 57 6.10 9.83 -1.18
CA ASP A 57 6.92 11.03 -1.40
C ASP A 57 7.80 11.43 -0.19
N ASP A 58 7.65 10.76 0.96
CA ASP A 58 8.52 10.93 2.13
C ASP A 58 9.88 10.23 1.98
N TYR A 59 10.04 9.42 0.92
CA TYR A 59 11.19 8.54 0.74
C TYR A 59 11.95 8.87 -0.55
N ASP A 60 13.25 9.09 -0.42
CA ASP A 60 14.16 9.23 -1.56
C ASP A 60 14.59 7.83 -2.04
N ILE A 61 13.96 7.33 -3.07
CA ILE A 61 14.20 5.99 -3.61
C ILE A 61 14.69 6.10 -5.05
N LYS A 62 15.92 5.64 -5.30
CA LYS A 62 16.54 5.61 -6.62
C LYS A 62 15.94 4.51 -7.50
N LEU A 63 15.96 4.71 -8.80
CA LEU A 63 15.53 3.71 -9.79
C LEU A 63 16.30 2.40 -9.67
N CYS A 64 15.62 1.29 -9.84
CA CYS A 64 16.28 -0.01 -9.97
C CYS A 64 17.14 -0.04 -11.23
N LYS A 65 18.39 -0.52 -11.11
CA LYS A 65 19.35 -0.63 -12.24
C LYS A 65 19.29 -1.98 -12.96
N GLY A 66 18.44 -2.92 -12.50
CA GLY A 66 18.33 -4.25 -13.09
C GLY A 66 19.61 -5.10 -13.01
N CYS A 67 20.55 -4.75 -12.13
CA CYS A 67 21.87 -5.37 -12.06
C CYS A 67 21.87 -6.79 -11.45
N ARG A 68 20.76 -7.22 -10.84
CA ARG A 68 20.55 -8.53 -10.21
C ARG A 68 21.49 -8.91 -9.06
N LYS A 69 22.32 -8.01 -8.55
CA LYS A 69 23.19 -8.28 -7.39
C LYS A 69 22.43 -8.75 -6.16
N CYS A 70 21.20 -8.27 -5.98
CA CYS A 70 20.33 -8.70 -4.90
C CYS A 70 19.89 -10.17 -4.98
N HIS A 71 19.96 -10.82 -6.15
CA HIS A 71 19.72 -12.26 -6.28
C HIS A 71 20.83 -13.11 -5.63
N GLU A 72 22.04 -12.54 -5.47
CA GLU A 72 23.18 -13.22 -4.87
C GLU A 72 23.30 -12.93 -3.37
N THR A 73 22.92 -11.72 -2.95
CA THR A 73 23.19 -11.21 -1.60
C THR A 73 21.94 -10.97 -0.76
N ALA A 74 20.74 -11.09 -1.33
CA ALA A 74 19.45 -10.67 -0.71
C ALA A 74 19.46 -9.19 -0.26
N LYS A 75 20.30 -8.34 -0.86
CA LYS A 75 20.44 -6.92 -0.51
C LYS A 75 20.72 -6.08 -1.75
N CYS A 76 20.10 -4.89 -1.80
CA CYS A 76 20.46 -3.91 -2.82
C CYS A 76 21.76 -3.20 -2.46
N PHE A 77 22.62 -2.95 -3.46
CA PHE A 77 23.86 -2.19 -3.25
C PHE A 77 23.63 -0.67 -3.22
N GLN A 78 22.48 -0.21 -3.70
CA GLN A 78 22.11 1.21 -3.64
C GLN A 78 21.65 1.56 -2.23
N GLU A 79 22.25 2.58 -1.67
CA GLU A 79 21.88 3.11 -0.35
C GLU A 79 20.87 4.27 -0.56
N ASP A 80 19.66 4.09 -0.04
CA ASP A 80 18.59 5.07 -0.03
C ASP A 80 17.47 4.64 0.94
N ASP A 81 16.28 5.25 0.84
CA ASP A 81 15.21 5.03 1.81
C ASP A 81 14.39 3.73 1.60
N VAL A 82 14.74 2.86 0.64
CA VAL A 82 13.99 1.62 0.41
C VAL A 82 14.01 0.71 1.65
N ASP A 83 15.17 0.56 2.29
CA ASP A 83 15.29 -0.26 3.51
C ASP A 83 14.49 0.34 4.66
N LYS A 84 14.45 1.69 4.77
CA LYS A 84 13.68 2.39 5.79
C LYS A 84 12.17 2.15 5.64
N LEU A 85 11.65 2.18 4.41
CA LEU A 85 10.25 1.86 4.16
C LEU A 85 9.97 0.37 4.41
N MET A 86 10.88 -0.52 4.02
CA MET A 86 10.75 -1.96 4.26
C MET A 86 10.79 -2.33 5.75
N VAL A 87 11.53 -1.59 6.58
CA VAL A 87 11.45 -1.73 8.06
C VAL A 87 10.03 -1.43 8.56
N THR A 88 9.35 -0.45 7.96
CA THR A 88 7.96 -0.14 8.31
C THR A 88 6.99 -1.23 7.82
N TYR A 89 7.24 -1.81 6.64
CA TYR A 89 6.50 -2.99 6.17
C TYR A 89 6.70 -4.20 7.10
N ASP A 90 7.94 -4.44 7.55
CA ASP A 90 8.24 -5.53 8.49
C ASP A 90 7.56 -5.35 9.85
N TRP A 91 7.51 -4.12 10.35
CA TRP A 91 6.84 -3.77 11.60
C TRP A 91 5.32 -4.02 11.58
N ALA A 92 4.66 -3.80 10.43
CA ALA A 92 3.22 -3.87 10.31
C ALA A 92 2.69 -5.30 10.31
N ASP A 93 1.56 -5.54 10.98
CA ASP A 93 0.75 -6.77 10.88
C ASP A 93 -0.28 -6.64 9.75
N LYS A 94 -0.83 -5.43 9.55
CA LYS A 94 -1.73 -5.09 8.44
C LYS A 94 -1.17 -3.93 7.62
N ILE A 95 -1.30 -4.01 6.31
CA ILE A 95 -0.82 -3.00 5.36
C ILE A 95 -1.97 -2.58 4.48
N VAL A 96 -2.29 -1.30 4.48
CA VAL A 96 -3.32 -0.68 3.64
C VAL A 96 -2.63 0.20 2.61
N SER A 97 -2.70 -0.19 1.35
CA SER A 97 -2.17 0.58 0.23
C SER A 97 -3.30 1.37 -0.42
N VAL A 98 -3.20 2.69 -0.43
CA VAL A 98 -4.17 3.59 -1.06
C VAL A 98 -3.52 4.23 -2.29
N SER A 99 -4.02 3.92 -3.48
CA SER A 99 -3.38 4.31 -4.74
C SER A 99 -4.37 4.97 -5.71
N PRO A 100 -4.03 6.16 -6.25
CA PRO A 100 -4.75 6.72 -7.37
C PRO A 100 -4.34 6.03 -8.67
N SER A 101 -5.14 6.23 -9.73
CA SER A 101 -4.80 5.84 -11.09
C SER A 101 -3.90 6.89 -11.75
N TYR A 102 -2.70 6.49 -12.14
CA TYR A 102 -1.84 7.25 -13.04
C TYR A 102 -1.69 6.48 -14.34
N TRP A 103 -2.38 6.94 -15.40
CA TRP A 103 -2.42 6.22 -16.69
C TRP A 103 -2.86 4.76 -16.57
N ALA A 104 -3.94 4.52 -15.80
CA ALA A 104 -4.50 3.19 -15.53
C ALA A 104 -3.53 2.23 -14.81
N ASP A 105 -2.55 2.76 -14.08
CA ASP A 105 -1.60 2.00 -13.27
C ASP A 105 -1.29 2.75 -11.97
N ILE A 106 -0.46 2.15 -11.12
CA ILE A 106 0.06 2.78 -9.90
C ILE A 106 0.96 3.98 -10.23
N PRO A 107 1.06 5.00 -9.34
CA PRO A 107 1.99 6.11 -9.53
C PRO A 107 3.44 5.64 -9.68
N GLY A 108 4.21 6.35 -10.53
CA GLY A 108 5.59 6.01 -10.81
C GLY A 108 6.48 5.94 -9.57
N GLN A 109 6.26 6.82 -8.59
CA GLN A 109 6.98 6.81 -7.31
C GLN A 109 6.78 5.50 -6.55
N PHE A 110 5.55 5.00 -6.50
CA PHE A 110 5.26 3.72 -5.84
C PHE A 110 5.79 2.54 -6.66
N LYS A 111 5.73 2.62 -8.00
CA LYS A 111 6.33 1.60 -8.88
C LYS A 111 7.85 1.52 -8.70
N VAL A 112 8.53 2.64 -8.55
CA VAL A 112 9.98 2.67 -8.24
C VAL A 112 10.27 1.94 -6.94
N PHE A 113 9.48 2.14 -5.89
CA PHE A 113 9.60 1.38 -4.65
C PHE A 113 9.42 -0.12 -4.88
N ILE A 114 8.36 -0.53 -5.59
CA ILE A 114 8.11 -1.95 -5.90
C ILE A 114 9.29 -2.57 -6.65
N ASP A 115 9.84 -1.90 -7.66
CA ASP A 115 10.99 -2.38 -8.42
C ASP A 115 12.24 -2.57 -7.55
N ARG A 116 12.38 -1.77 -6.50
CA ARG A 116 13.47 -1.84 -5.55
C ARG A 116 13.27 -2.88 -4.44
N CYS A 117 12.06 -3.47 -4.34
CA CYS A 117 11.77 -4.55 -3.41
C CYS A 117 12.26 -5.94 -3.90
N THR A 118 12.94 -6.03 -5.02
CA THR A 118 13.52 -7.29 -5.53
C THR A 118 14.33 -8.08 -4.47
N PRO A 119 15.12 -7.48 -3.55
CA PRO A 119 15.79 -8.24 -2.50
C PRO A 119 14.85 -9.09 -1.62
N TRP A 120 13.60 -8.69 -1.47
CA TRP A 120 12.58 -9.39 -0.65
C TRP A 120 11.64 -10.28 -1.47
N CYS A 121 11.85 -10.36 -2.80
CA CYS A 121 10.98 -11.15 -3.68
C CYS A 121 11.24 -12.65 -3.47
N ASN A 122 10.18 -13.40 -3.19
CA ASN A 122 10.24 -14.84 -2.90
C ASN A 122 10.51 -15.73 -4.12
N THR A 123 10.68 -15.15 -5.31
CA THR A 123 10.94 -15.91 -6.56
C THR A 123 12.39 -16.32 -6.76
N HIS A 124 13.30 -15.87 -5.90
CA HIS A 124 14.72 -16.24 -5.95
C HIS A 124 15.29 -16.53 -4.57
N GLN A 125 16.44 -17.22 -4.54
CA GLN A 125 17.20 -17.52 -3.32
C GLN A 125 18.67 -17.12 -3.51
N PRO A 126 19.30 -16.46 -2.53
CA PRO A 126 18.68 -15.98 -1.28
C PRO A 126 17.74 -14.78 -1.49
N HIS A 127 16.80 -14.57 -0.57
CA HIS A 127 16.04 -13.34 -0.48
C HIS A 127 15.87 -12.89 0.97
N ALA A 128 15.75 -11.58 1.18
CA ALA A 128 15.42 -11.03 2.49
C ALA A 128 13.95 -11.35 2.84
N LYS A 129 13.66 -11.43 4.13
CA LYS A 129 12.33 -11.75 4.62
C LYS A 129 11.80 -10.63 5.50
N ILE A 130 10.50 -10.43 5.47
CA ILE A 130 9.75 -9.69 6.48
C ILE A 130 8.95 -10.68 7.34
N LYS A 131 8.49 -10.22 8.50
CA LYS A 131 7.67 -11.03 9.41
C LYS A 131 6.48 -11.65 8.67
N SER A 132 6.23 -12.92 8.89
CA SER A 132 5.13 -13.68 8.27
C SER A 132 3.75 -13.33 8.86
N GLY A 133 2.67 -13.77 8.20
CA GLY A 133 1.31 -13.61 8.69
C GLY A 133 0.71 -12.22 8.47
N LYS A 134 1.31 -11.41 7.63
CA LYS A 134 0.83 -10.07 7.28
C LYS A 134 -0.42 -10.13 6.40
N LYS A 135 -1.35 -9.20 6.64
CA LYS A 135 -2.57 -9.02 5.85
C LYS A 135 -2.51 -7.72 5.04
N GLY A 136 -2.79 -7.80 3.74
CA GLY A 136 -2.78 -6.68 2.81
C GLY A 136 -4.18 -6.26 2.40
N TYR A 137 -4.40 -4.96 2.31
CA TYR A 137 -5.64 -4.32 1.85
C TYR A 137 -5.30 -3.26 0.82
N THR A 138 -6.10 -3.17 -0.24
CA THR A 138 -5.84 -2.23 -1.33
C THR A 138 -7.06 -1.38 -1.62
N ILE A 139 -6.90 -0.07 -1.62
CA ILE A 139 -7.91 0.89 -2.05
C ILE A 139 -7.37 1.62 -3.27
N ALA A 140 -8.05 1.47 -4.40
CA ALA A 140 -7.72 2.17 -5.65
C ALA A 140 -8.76 3.22 -5.97
N LEU A 141 -8.33 4.39 -6.43
CA LEU A 141 -9.23 5.46 -6.85
C LEU A 141 -8.85 6.02 -8.22
N ARG A 142 -9.86 6.50 -8.94
CA ARG A 142 -9.70 7.12 -10.26
C ARG A 142 -10.75 8.19 -10.53
N THR A 143 -10.45 9.09 -11.45
CA THR A 143 -11.33 10.20 -11.85
C THR A 143 -12.51 9.75 -12.70
N GLY A 144 -12.29 8.85 -13.63
CA GLY A 144 -13.34 8.39 -14.55
C GLY A 144 -14.20 7.24 -13.99
N PRO A 145 -15.21 6.77 -14.74
CA PRO A 145 -16.19 5.77 -14.28
C PRO A 145 -15.76 4.31 -14.46
N SER A 146 -14.60 4.05 -15.09
CA SER A 146 -14.19 2.68 -15.48
C SER A 146 -13.57 1.90 -14.32
N MET A 147 -14.32 1.00 -13.70
CA MET A 147 -13.84 0.11 -12.64
C MET A 147 -12.65 -0.78 -13.07
N PRO A 148 -12.53 -1.28 -14.32
CA PRO A 148 -11.36 -2.05 -14.75
C PRO A 148 -9.99 -1.39 -14.52
N GLU A 149 -9.91 -0.06 -14.46
CA GLU A 149 -8.64 0.62 -14.10
C GLU A 149 -8.32 0.47 -12.61
N CYS A 150 -9.31 0.59 -11.73
CA CYS A 150 -9.11 0.29 -10.32
C CYS A 150 -8.71 -1.18 -10.11
N GLU A 151 -9.33 -2.11 -10.82
CA GLU A 151 -8.99 -3.53 -10.75
C GLU A 151 -7.55 -3.81 -11.17
N ARG A 152 -7.04 -3.10 -12.19
CA ARG A 152 -5.64 -3.21 -12.62
C ARG A 152 -4.67 -2.75 -11.55
N ILE A 153 -4.94 -1.60 -10.92
CA ILE A 153 -4.15 -1.07 -9.81
C ILE A 153 -4.14 -2.05 -8.64
N ILE A 154 -5.32 -2.54 -8.26
CA ILE A 154 -5.48 -3.53 -7.20
C ILE A 154 -4.65 -4.79 -7.52
N SER A 155 -4.79 -5.32 -8.74
CA SER A 155 -4.04 -6.50 -9.17
C SER A 155 -2.52 -6.30 -9.12
N SER A 156 -2.02 -5.12 -9.49
CA SER A 156 -0.59 -4.78 -9.40
C SER A 156 -0.08 -4.80 -7.95
N ILE A 157 -0.86 -4.25 -7.03
CA ILE A 157 -0.49 -4.21 -5.60
C ILE A 157 -0.62 -5.59 -4.97
N GLU A 158 -1.67 -6.36 -5.28
CA GLU A 158 -1.85 -7.74 -4.80
C GLU A 158 -0.72 -8.65 -5.32
N HIS A 159 -0.27 -8.46 -6.56
CA HIS A 159 0.89 -9.18 -7.11
C HIS A 159 2.17 -8.86 -6.33
N PHE A 160 2.42 -7.59 -6.04
CA PHE A 160 3.54 -7.16 -5.19
C PHE A 160 3.44 -7.77 -3.78
N HIS A 161 2.28 -7.71 -3.15
CA HIS A 161 2.04 -8.33 -1.84
C HIS A 161 2.33 -9.83 -1.86
N GLY A 162 1.88 -10.56 -2.89
CA GLY A 162 2.13 -12.00 -3.03
C GLY A 162 3.61 -12.35 -3.06
N HIS A 163 4.44 -11.53 -3.72
CA HIS A 163 5.90 -11.72 -3.74
C HIS A 163 6.59 -11.43 -2.40
N LEU A 164 5.97 -10.65 -1.53
CA LEU A 164 6.41 -10.40 -0.16
C LEU A 164 5.76 -11.37 0.86
N GLU A 165 4.97 -12.34 0.41
CA GLU A 165 4.22 -13.28 1.25
C GLU A 165 3.20 -12.57 2.17
N ILE A 166 2.63 -11.45 1.69
CA ILE A 166 1.53 -10.71 2.34
C ILE A 166 0.21 -11.24 1.76
N GLU A 167 -0.67 -11.74 2.63
CA GLU A 167 -1.99 -12.22 2.21
C GLU A 167 -2.91 -11.07 1.83
N SER A 168 -3.49 -11.08 0.62
CA SER A 168 -4.47 -10.08 0.19
C SER A 168 -5.84 -10.40 0.79
N CYS A 169 -6.29 -9.58 1.75
CA CYS A 169 -7.49 -9.82 2.54
C CYS A 169 -8.67 -8.90 2.22
N GLY A 170 -8.43 -7.79 1.51
CA GLY A 170 -9.50 -6.88 1.14
C GLY A 170 -9.09 -5.92 0.04
N LYS A 171 -10.10 -5.48 -0.74
CA LYS A 171 -9.90 -4.56 -1.85
C LYS A 171 -11.12 -3.68 -2.07
N LEU A 172 -10.89 -2.45 -2.52
CA LEU A 172 -11.92 -1.49 -2.85
C LEU A 172 -11.49 -0.62 -4.04
N GLY A 173 -12.36 -0.50 -5.05
CA GLY A 173 -12.20 0.42 -6.16
C GLY A 173 -13.19 1.58 -6.05
N LEU A 174 -12.72 2.81 -6.18
CA LEU A 174 -13.51 4.05 -6.14
C LEU A 174 -13.36 4.80 -7.45
N CYS A 175 -14.43 4.86 -8.23
CA CYS A 175 -14.51 5.62 -9.48
C CYS A 175 -15.11 7.02 -9.25
N GLY A 176 -14.79 7.97 -10.14
CA GLY A 176 -15.35 9.32 -10.08
C GLY A 176 -14.77 10.16 -8.94
N ILE A 177 -13.54 9.91 -8.54
CA ILE A 177 -12.81 10.66 -7.51
C ILE A 177 -11.67 11.43 -8.17
N GLU A 178 -11.83 12.73 -8.33
CA GLU A 178 -10.77 13.62 -8.82
C GLU A 178 -10.22 14.51 -7.70
N TYR A 179 -11.11 15.07 -6.92
CA TYR A 179 -10.82 15.94 -5.79
C TYR A 179 -11.36 15.34 -4.49
N LYS A 180 -10.87 15.86 -3.37
CA LYS A 180 -11.33 15.41 -2.04
C LYS A 180 -12.84 15.61 -1.82
N GLU A 181 -13.41 16.65 -2.45
CA GLU A 181 -14.85 16.98 -2.36
C GLU A 181 -15.72 15.85 -2.91
N ASP A 182 -15.23 15.10 -3.92
CA ASP A 182 -15.95 13.97 -4.51
C ASP A 182 -16.14 12.80 -3.52
N LEU A 183 -15.34 12.77 -2.44
CA LEU A 183 -15.47 11.79 -1.36
C LEU A 183 -16.58 12.16 -0.38
N GLU A 184 -16.91 13.45 -0.22
CA GLU A 184 -17.92 13.91 0.74
C GLU A 184 -19.31 13.41 0.36
N ASP A 185 -19.61 13.38 -0.94
CA ASP A 185 -20.88 12.86 -1.49
C ASP A 185 -21.06 11.34 -1.26
N ARG A 186 -20.01 10.64 -0.84
CA ARG A 186 -20.01 9.18 -0.62
C ARG A 186 -19.95 8.77 0.85
N LYS A 187 -19.84 9.74 1.75
CA LYS A 187 -19.88 9.50 3.20
C LYS A 187 -21.29 9.28 3.73
N GLU A 188 -22.30 9.65 2.94
CA GLU A 188 -23.72 9.40 3.20
C GLU A 188 -24.16 8.07 2.55
#